data_b7c985e78446d9c912d4ec2ba6c845ca
#
_entry.id   b7c985e78446d9c912d4ec2ba6c845ca
#
_cell.length_a   1.000
_cell.length_b   1.000
_cell.length_c   1.000
_cell.angle_alpha   90.00
_cell.angle_beta   90.00
_cell.angle_gamma   90.00
#
_symmetry.space_group_name_H-M   'P 1'
#
loop_
_entity.id
_entity.type
_entity.pdbx_description
1 polymer ?
#
loop_
_entity_poly.entity_id
_entity_poly.type
_entity_poly.pdbx_seq_one_letter_code
_entity_poly.pdbx_strand_id
1 'polypeptide(L)'
;MPTNDGVTARTMKTGGVTTRVHFSGPEDGTPVMFNQGTLTTATWWEETLAALPVEFRGISPDRRGFGGADPAVKVDATRGMGDYVDDLVALLDELDIDKTPIVGMSLGGNIAWHLMADHSERLLSVNLSGPGSPYGFCGTKDVEGTPIHDDFAGSGAGLSNPLLIEQLKAKNAGIDSPFTVRSALRLLVWKPPVIPEREDAFVAASLEMQVGEDSYPGDVVESPNWPHFKPGRWGSINALSPKHIRDPKAILDAPNKPPVLWVRGDADVAVADGAASDPATLGAMGLKPGWPGPEEHPAQPMVGQTRYILDLYAEAGGTYEEVVVADCGHVPSMTKPDEFNRVFHAHLKSTTQAGGQQ
;
A
#
# COMPACT_ATOMS: atom_id res chain seq x y z
N MET A 1 14.04 13.11 -11.32
CA MET A 1 14.24 12.56 -12.69
C MET A 1 13.08 13.01 -13.57
N PRO A 2 13.23 13.06 -14.90
CA PRO A 2 12.08 13.30 -15.77
C PRO A 2 11.04 12.19 -15.57
N THR A 3 9.76 12.53 -15.70
CA THR A 3 8.64 11.60 -15.73
C THR A 3 8.69 10.72 -16.99
N ASN A 4 8.00 9.57 -16.95
CA ASN A 4 7.84 8.72 -18.14
C ASN A 4 7.07 9.48 -19.25
N ASP A 5 7.30 9.10 -20.52
CA ASP A 5 6.57 9.68 -21.65
C ASP A 5 5.04 9.53 -21.44
N GLY A 6 4.31 10.62 -21.70
CA GLY A 6 2.85 10.67 -21.47
C GLY A 6 2.44 10.95 -20.02
N VAL A 7 3.39 11.12 -19.08
CA VAL A 7 3.12 11.52 -17.70
C VAL A 7 3.69 12.91 -17.43
N THR A 8 2.89 13.75 -16.78
CA THR A 8 3.29 15.07 -16.32
C THR A 8 3.22 15.15 -14.79
N ALA A 9 4.03 15.99 -14.17
CA ALA A 9 3.99 16.18 -12.73
C ALA A 9 3.86 17.67 -12.40
N ARG A 10 3.01 17.99 -11.41
CA ARG A 10 2.87 19.35 -10.87
C ARG A 10 2.70 19.32 -9.35
N THR A 11 3.17 20.37 -8.69
CA THR A 11 2.90 20.55 -7.26
C THR A 11 1.52 21.13 -7.08
N MET A 12 0.73 20.53 -6.19
CA MET A 12 -0.61 20.96 -5.82
C MET A 12 -0.67 21.18 -4.31
N LYS A 13 -1.47 22.19 -3.92
CA LYS A 13 -1.83 22.44 -2.53
C LYS A 13 -3.28 22.01 -2.36
N THR A 14 -3.50 21.01 -1.54
CA THR A 14 -4.82 20.56 -1.12
C THR A 14 -5.13 21.09 0.29
N GLY A 15 -6.31 20.78 0.82
CA GLY A 15 -6.67 21.20 2.19
C GLY A 15 -5.74 20.68 3.28
N GLY A 16 -5.05 19.54 3.05
CA GLY A 16 -4.23 18.84 4.04
C GLY A 16 -2.72 18.91 3.79
N VAL A 17 -2.29 18.88 2.54
CA VAL A 17 -0.87 18.76 2.18
C VAL A 17 -0.56 19.47 0.87
N THR A 18 0.65 20.05 0.76
CA THR A 18 1.22 20.42 -0.53
C THR A 18 2.04 19.25 -1.03
N THR A 19 1.74 18.76 -2.24
CA THR A 19 2.40 17.54 -2.76
C THR A 19 2.58 17.58 -4.27
N ARG A 20 3.51 16.76 -4.77
CA ARG A 20 3.67 16.48 -6.19
C ARG A 20 2.60 15.47 -6.62
N VAL A 21 1.93 15.77 -7.72
CA VAL A 21 0.90 14.90 -8.32
C VAL A 21 1.27 14.60 -9.76
N HIS A 22 1.29 13.33 -10.12
CA HIS A 22 1.49 12.86 -11.49
C HIS A 22 0.16 12.70 -12.20
N PHE A 23 0.13 13.08 -13.48
CA PHE A 23 -1.06 13.03 -14.34
C PHE A 23 -0.73 12.36 -15.67
N SER A 24 -1.68 11.61 -16.21
CA SER A 24 -1.63 11.09 -17.58
C SER A 24 -3.02 11.18 -18.22
N GLY A 25 -3.07 11.03 -19.55
CA GLY A 25 -4.32 11.10 -20.32
C GLY A 25 -4.90 12.51 -20.44
N PRO A 26 -6.10 12.64 -21.08
CA PRO A 26 -6.73 13.92 -21.33
C PRO A 26 -7.32 14.51 -20.03
N GLU A 27 -7.38 15.86 -19.95
CA GLU A 27 -7.91 16.55 -18.77
C GLU A 27 -9.40 16.27 -18.51
N ASP A 28 -10.16 16.01 -19.56
CA ASP A 28 -11.59 15.64 -19.53
C ASP A 28 -11.84 14.12 -19.47
N GLY A 29 -10.76 13.31 -19.37
CA GLY A 29 -10.87 11.86 -19.22
C GLY A 29 -11.46 11.45 -17.89
N THR A 30 -12.04 10.25 -17.83
CA THR A 30 -12.54 9.68 -16.58
C THR A 30 -11.39 9.54 -15.57
N PRO A 31 -11.45 10.21 -14.40
CA PRO A 31 -10.36 10.15 -13.42
C PRO A 31 -10.18 8.76 -12.84
N VAL A 32 -8.92 8.39 -12.60
CA VAL A 32 -8.52 7.17 -11.88
C VAL A 32 -7.43 7.55 -10.87
N MET A 33 -7.66 7.34 -9.59
CA MET A 33 -6.75 7.73 -8.50
C MET A 33 -5.85 6.57 -8.10
N PHE A 34 -4.53 6.78 -8.10
CA PHE A 34 -3.51 5.78 -7.78
C PHE A 34 -2.80 6.07 -6.47
N ASN A 35 -2.73 5.05 -5.60
CA ASN A 35 -2.03 5.11 -4.31
C ASN A 35 -0.93 4.06 -4.26
N GLN A 36 0.26 4.51 -3.98
CA GLN A 36 1.47 3.70 -3.96
C GLN A 36 1.70 2.98 -2.62
N GLY A 37 2.61 1.99 -2.62
CA GLY A 37 3.02 1.20 -1.45
C GLY A 37 4.02 1.89 -0.53
N THR A 38 4.48 1.20 0.47
CA THR A 38 5.60 1.61 1.33
C THR A 38 6.89 1.69 0.50
N LEU A 39 7.81 2.58 0.85
CA LEU A 39 9.07 2.83 0.13
C LEU A 39 8.89 3.33 -1.32
N THR A 40 7.72 3.84 -1.68
CA THR A 40 7.42 4.22 -3.05
C THR A 40 6.82 5.62 -3.15
N THR A 41 6.87 6.22 -4.33
CA THR A 41 6.26 7.51 -4.66
C THR A 41 5.35 7.36 -5.89
N ALA A 42 4.72 8.45 -6.33
CA ALA A 42 3.90 8.48 -7.54
C ALA A 42 4.65 7.96 -8.80
N THR A 43 5.98 8.08 -8.84
CA THR A 43 6.83 7.54 -9.91
C THR A 43 6.64 6.05 -10.15
N TRP A 44 6.23 5.29 -9.14
CA TRP A 44 6.01 3.85 -9.24
C TRP A 44 4.78 3.48 -10.09
N TRP A 45 3.89 4.43 -10.34
CA TRP A 45 2.73 4.25 -11.18
C TRP A 45 2.89 4.79 -12.60
N GLU A 46 4.01 5.46 -12.94
CA GLU A 46 4.17 6.15 -14.23
C GLU A 46 3.98 5.23 -15.45
N GLU A 47 4.44 3.99 -15.40
CA GLU A 47 4.26 3.02 -16.48
C GLU A 47 2.78 2.62 -16.64
N THR A 48 2.09 2.40 -15.52
CA THR A 48 0.66 2.09 -15.52
C THR A 48 -0.16 3.31 -15.96
N LEU A 49 0.22 4.52 -15.51
CA LEU A 49 -0.41 5.77 -15.92
C LEU A 49 -0.28 6.00 -17.42
N ALA A 50 0.91 5.77 -17.98
CA ALA A 50 1.16 5.90 -19.43
C ALA A 50 0.42 4.84 -20.26
N ALA A 51 0.14 3.68 -19.68
CA ALA A 51 -0.55 2.58 -20.33
C ALA A 51 -2.09 2.65 -20.24
N LEU A 52 -2.65 3.63 -19.51
CA LEU A 52 -4.11 3.77 -19.40
C LEU A 52 -4.76 3.96 -20.78
N PRO A 53 -5.95 3.36 -21.01
CA PRO A 53 -6.74 3.67 -22.20
C PRO A 53 -7.06 5.16 -22.30
N VAL A 54 -7.14 5.66 -23.54
CA VAL A 54 -7.22 7.10 -23.85
C VAL A 54 -8.43 7.82 -23.22
N GLU A 55 -9.46 7.10 -22.84
CA GLU A 55 -10.67 7.63 -22.18
C GLU A 55 -10.47 7.92 -20.69
N PHE A 56 -9.33 7.51 -20.10
CA PHE A 56 -9.04 7.70 -18.67
C PHE A 56 -7.98 8.77 -18.44
N ARG A 57 -8.13 9.45 -17.30
CA ARG A 57 -7.16 10.39 -16.74
C ARG A 57 -6.56 9.79 -15.48
N GLY A 58 -5.29 9.41 -15.52
CA GLY A 58 -4.58 8.90 -14.35
C GLY A 58 -4.10 10.02 -13.44
N ILE A 59 -4.24 9.84 -12.12
CA ILE A 59 -3.85 10.80 -11.09
C ILE A 59 -3.14 10.02 -9.96
N SER A 60 -1.89 10.38 -9.67
CA SER A 60 -1.11 9.74 -8.60
C SER A 60 -0.38 10.80 -7.75
N PRO A 61 -0.84 11.10 -6.52
CA PRO A 61 -0.15 12.01 -5.63
C PRO A 61 0.99 11.31 -4.90
N ASP A 62 2.07 12.02 -4.57
CA ASP A 62 2.96 11.60 -3.50
C ASP A 62 2.25 11.75 -2.16
N ARG A 63 2.36 10.74 -1.30
CA ARG A 63 1.76 10.79 0.04
C ARG A 63 2.60 11.61 1.01
N ARG A 64 1.98 12.13 2.08
CA ARG A 64 2.74 12.69 3.22
C ARG A 64 3.82 11.71 3.68
N GLY A 65 5.01 12.22 3.97
CA GLY A 65 6.19 11.43 4.33
C GLY A 65 6.96 10.83 3.14
N PHE A 66 6.50 11.07 1.88
CA PHE A 66 7.11 10.48 0.68
C PHE A 66 7.23 11.51 -0.45
N GLY A 67 8.29 11.35 -1.26
CA GLY A 67 8.47 12.10 -2.50
C GLY A 67 8.42 13.62 -2.32
N GLY A 68 7.63 14.27 -3.15
CA GLY A 68 7.46 15.74 -3.15
C GLY A 68 6.39 16.27 -2.19
N ALA A 69 5.90 15.47 -1.24
CA ALA A 69 5.00 15.96 -0.20
C ALA A 69 5.74 16.86 0.81
N ASP A 70 5.05 17.87 1.33
CA ASP A 70 5.59 18.81 2.33
C ASP A 70 6.15 18.05 3.54
N PRO A 71 7.47 18.15 3.80
CA PRO A 71 8.11 17.45 4.90
C PRO A 71 7.69 17.92 6.30
N ALA A 72 7.02 19.06 6.42
CA ALA A 72 6.49 19.52 7.69
C ALA A 72 5.22 18.75 8.14
N VAL A 73 4.57 18.05 7.21
CA VAL A 73 3.33 17.31 7.49
C VAL A 73 3.65 15.89 7.95
N LYS A 74 3.32 15.62 9.21
CA LYS A 74 3.60 14.34 9.88
C LYS A 74 2.49 13.31 9.67
N VAL A 75 2.80 12.05 9.99
CA VAL A 75 1.82 10.94 9.99
C VAL A 75 1.44 10.63 11.44
N ASP A 76 0.24 11.00 11.87
CA ASP A 76 -0.31 10.57 13.17
C ASP A 76 -0.86 9.14 13.02
N ALA A 77 -0.05 8.17 13.41
CA ALA A 77 -0.40 6.76 13.28
C ALA A 77 -1.64 6.35 14.09
N THR A 78 -2.01 7.11 15.11
CA THR A 78 -3.22 6.80 15.94
C THR A 78 -4.51 6.91 15.13
N ARG A 79 -4.46 7.52 13.94
CA ARG A 79 -5.56 7.62 12.98
C ARG A 79 -5.54 6.48 11.93
N GLY A 80 -4.61 5.53 12.04
CA GLY A 80 -4.39 4.52 11.00
C GLY A 80 -4.09 5.17 9.65
N MET A 81 -4.90 4.85 8.64
CA MET A 81 -4.79 5.46 7.30
C MET A 81 -5.52 6.80 7.19
N GLY A 82 -6.15 7.31 8.26
CA GLY A 82 -7.02 8.50 8.21
C GLY A 82 -6.36 9.75 7.65
N ASP A 83 -5.09 10.00 8.00
CA ASP A 83 -4.35 11.14 7.47
C ASP A 83 -4.17 11.07 5.93
N TYR A 84 -3.93 9.87 5.39
CA TYR A 84 -3.79 9.65 3.96
C TYR A 84 -5.12 9.73 3.23
N VAL A 85 -6.20 9.27 3.88
CA VAL A 85 -7.58 9.37 3.37
C VAL A 85 -8.00 10.83 3.26
N ASP A 86 -7.76 11.63 4.32
CA ASP A 86 -8.07 13.06 4.31
C ASP A 86 -7.33 13.80 3.18
N ASP A 87 -6.05 13.48 2.96
CA ASP A 87 -5.26 14.06 1.86
C ASP A 87 -5.82 13.72 0.49
N LEU A 88 -6.29 12.47 0.29
CA LEU A 88 -6.88 12.04 -0.98
C LEU A 88 -8.25 12.67 -1.23
N VAL A 89 -9.10 12.72 -0.21
CA VAL A 89 -10.42 13.37 -0.32
C VAL A 89 -10.23 14.85 -0.64
N ALA A 90 -9.31 15.54 0.06
CA ALA A 90 -8.99 16.92 -0.23
C ALA A 90 -8.43 17.14 -1.66
N LEU A 91 -7.67 16.17 -2.20
CA LEU A 91 -7.21 16.23 -3.59
C LEU A 91 -8.35 16.02 -4.58
N LEU A 92 -9.27 15.10 -4.31
CA LEU A 92 -10.47 14.91 -5.14
C LEU A 92 -11.32 16.18 -5.18
N ASP A 93 -11.50 16.83 -4.02
CA ASP A 93 -12.27 18.09 -3.91
C ASP A 93 -11.57 19.24 -4.67
N GLU A 94 -10.24 19.36 -4.57
CA GLU A 94 -9.44 20.38 -5.30
C GLU A 94 -9.52 20.18 -6.83
N LEU A 95 -9.73 18.95 -7.28
CA LEU A 95 -9.85 18.60 -8.70
C LEU A 95 -11.29 18.54 -9.21
N ASP A 96 -12.29 18.91 -8.39
CA ASP A 96 -13.73 18.81 -8.69
C ASP A 96 -14.15 17.39 -9.11
N ILE A 97 -13.53 16.35 -8.49
CA ILE A 97 -13.85 14.95 -8.75
C ILE A 97 -14.81 14.43 -7.67
N ASP A 98 -16.06 14.20 -8.05
CA ASP A 98 -17.08 13.64 -7.14
C ASP A 98 -16.78 12.16 -6.82
N LYS A 99 -16.57 11.32 -7.85
CA LYS A 99 -16.30 9.89 -7.72
C LYS A 99 -15.20 9.44 -8.66
N THR A 100 -14.42 8.43 -8.22
CA THR A 100 -13.32 7.87 -9.01
C THR A 100 -13.08 6.39 -8.71
N PRO A 101 -12.61 5.59 -9.69
CA PRO A 101 -11.91 4.35 -9.37
C PRO A 101 -10.67 4.63 -8.54
N ILE A 102 -10.44 3.82 -7.50
CA ILE A 102 -9.23 3.88 -6.68
C ILE A 102 -8.34 2.67 -6.95
N VAL A 103 -7.04 2.90 -7.09
CA VAL A 103 -6.02 1.85 -7.23
C VAL A 103 -5.09 1.94 -6.03
N GLY A 104 -4.96 0.86 -5.27
CA GLY A 104 -4.11 0.81 -4.09
C GLY A 104 -3.12 -0.35 -4.15
N MET A 105 -1.81 -0.04 -4.09
CA MET A 105 -0.74 -1.02 -4.00
C MET A 105 -0.21 -1.10 -2.57
N SER A 106 -0.11 -2.32 -2.01
CA SER A 106 0.50 -2.51 -0.69
C SER A 106 -0.17 -1.63 0.38
N LEU A 107 0.56 -0.72 1.04
CA LEU A 107 0.00 0.30 1.95
C LEU A 107 -1.12 1.12 1.29
N GLY A 108 -1.00 1.43 -0.01
CA GLY A 108 -2.07 2.08 -0.76
C GLY A 108 -3.37 1.28 -0.78
N GLY A 109 -3.28 -0.06 -0.68
CA GLY A 109 -4.43 -0.93 -0.46
C GLY A 109 -5.07 -0.71 0.92
N ASN A 110 -4.26 -0.47 1.97
CA ASN A 110 -4.80 -0.12 3.29
C ASN A 110 -5.52 1.23 3.30
N ILE A 111 -5.06 2.19 2.49
CA ILE A 111 -5.78 3.45 2.26
C ILE A 111 -7.11 3.18 1.56
N ALA A 112 -7.13 2.29 0.54
CA ALA A 112 -8.35 1.93 -0.17
C ALA A 112 -9.38 1.25 0.76
N TRP A 113 -8.96 0.34 1.65
CA TRP A 113 -9.82 -0.25 2.68
C TRP A 113 -10.49 0.82 3.56
N HIS A 114 -9.72 1.82 3.99
CA HIS A 114 -10.23 2.90 4.83
C HIS A 114 -11.20 3.80 4.05
N LEU A 115 -10.90 4.13 2.79
CA LEU A 115 -11.83 4.86 1.90
C LEU A 115 -13.14 4.11 1.67
N MET A 116 -13.09 2.78 1.50
CA MET A 116 -14.29 1.95 1.38
C MET A 116 -15.19 2.02 2.63
N ALA A 117 -14.57 2.15 3.81
CA ALA A 117 -15.30 2.23 5.07
C ALA A 117 -15.93 3.61 5.31
N ASP A 118 -15.21 4.70 5.04
CA ASP A 118 -15.58 6.04 5.48
C ASP A 118 -16.04 6.97 4.34
N HIS A 119 -15.68 6.66 3.08
CA HIS A 119 -15.96 7.48 1.89
C HIS A 119 -16.36 6.64 0.67
N SER A 120 -17.14 5.57 0.90
CA SER A 120 -17.55 4.67 -0.17
C SER A 120 -18.34 5.37 -1.28
N GLU A 121 -19.03 6.47 -0.97
CA GLU A 121 -19.75 7.31 -1.92
C GLU A 121 -18.85 8.02 -2.94
N ARG A 122 -17.54 8.16 -2.64
CA ARG A 122 -16.53 8.75 -3.53
C ARG A 122 -15.92 7.72 -4.50
N LEU A 123 -16.32 6.45 -4.41
CA LEU A 123 -15.70 5.34 -5.13
C LEU A 123 -16.63 4.77 -6.22
N LEU A 124 -16.12 4.66 -7.45
CA LEU A 124 -16.75 3.93 -8.55
C LEU A 124 -16.36 2.45 -8.54
N SER A 125 -15.11 2.17 -8.25
CA SER A 125 -14.56 0.82 -8.10
C SER A 125 -13.24 0.86 -7.33
N VAL A 126 -12.76 -0.30 -6.89
CA VAL A 126 -11.51 -0.46 -6.16
C VAL A 126 -10.64 -1.51 -6.85
N ASN A 127 -9.38 -1.18 -7.13
CA ASN A 127 -8.35 -2.14 -7.53
C ASN A 127 -7.32 -2.26 -6.40
N LEU A 128 -7.18 -3.46 -5.84
CA LEU A 128 -6.22 -3.82 -4.82
C LEU A 128 -5.07 -4.60 -5.48
N SER A 129 -3.90 -3.99 -5.62
CA SER A 129 -2.70 -4.58 -6.21
C SER A 129 -1.71 -5.00 -5.12
N GLY A 130 -1.65 -6.29 -4.78
CA GLY A 130 -0.84 -6.77 -3.66
C GLY A 130 -1.11 -5.99 -2.36
N PRO A 131 -2.38 -5.79 -1.94
CA PRO A 131 -2.71 -4.91 -0.82
C PRO A 131 -2.16 -5.45 0.48
N GLY A 132 -1.79 -4.57 1.41
CA GLY A 132 -1.63 -4.97 2.80
C GLY A 132 -2.93 -5.56 3.35
N SER A 133 -2.81 -6.46 4.34
CA SER A 133 -4.00 -7.02 4.99
C SER A 133 -4.95 -5.93 5.48
N PRO A 134 -6.27 -6.12 5.35
CA PRO A 134 -7.26 -5.19 5.91
C PRO A 134 -7.14 -5.02 7.43
N TYR A 135 -6.54 -6.00 8.11
CA TYR A 135 -6.23 -5.94 9.54
C TYR A 135 -4.86 -5.32 9.86
N GLY A 136 -4.17 -4.73 8.87
CA GLY A 136 -2.86 -4.13 9.07
C GLY A 136 -1.71 -5.11 8.83
N PHE A 137 -0.52 -4.77 9.35
CA PHE A 137 0.72 -5.48 9.01
C PHE A 137 1.39 -6.03 10.27
N CYS A 138 1.45 -7.37 10.37
CA CYS A 138 1.95 -8.17 11.50
C CYS A 138 1.16 -8.00 12.82
N GLY A 139 1.38 -8.88 13.78
CA GLY A 139 0.80 -8.80 15.13
C GLY A 139 -0.59 -9.39 15.30
N THR A 140 -1.17 -10.05 14.28
CA THR A 140 -2.43 -10.82 14.37
C THR A 140 -2.20 -12.28 14.00
N LYS A 141 -3.04 -13.21 14.53
CA LYS A 141 -2.79 -14.66 14.49
C LYS A 141 -3.72 -15.50 13.63
N ASP A 142 -4.85 -14.94 13.19
CA ASP A 142 -5.89 -15.66 12.45
C ASP A 142 -6.53 -14.81 11.37
N VAL A 143 -7.44 -15.40 10.60
CA VAL A 143 -8.12 -14.71 9.49
C VAL A 143 -9.09 -13.63 9.96
N GLU A 144 -9.49 -13.66 11.22
CA GLU A 144 -10.39 -12.69 11.83
C GLU A 144 -9.62 -11.46 12.39
N GLY A 145 -8.28 -11.48 12.30
CA GLY A 145 -7.43 -10.38 12.76
C GLY A 145 -7.26 -10.30 14.27
N THR A 146 -7.43 -11.42 15.00
CA THR A 146 -7.24 -11.47 16.44
C THR A 146 -5.80 -11.09 16.81
N PRO A 147 -5.56 -10.09 17.66
CA PRO A 147 -4.21 -9.75 18.12
C PRO A 147 -3.50 -10.93 18.79
N ILE A 148 -2.19 -11.08 18.54
CA ILE A 148 -1.35 -12.06 19.27
C ILE A 148 -1.20 -11.62 20.73
N HIS A 149 -0.95 -10.33 20.94
CA HIS A 149 -0.81 -9.69 22.24
C HIS A 149 -1.67 -8.44 22.35
N ASP A 150 -2.20 -8.14 23.51
CA ASP A 150 -3.07 -6.99 23.76
C ASP A 150 -2.39 -5.63 23.45
N ASP A 151 -1.07 -5.58 23.51
CA ASP A 151 -0.29 -4.39 23.17
C ASP A 151 0.19 -4.35 21.71
N PHE A 152 -0.25 -5.33 20.88
CA PHE A 152 0.10 -5.47 19.46
C PHE A 152 1.62 -5.62 19.20
N ALA A 153 2.34 -6.25 20.13
CA ALA A 153 3.75 -6.57 19.96
C ALA A 153 3.97 -7.31 18.62
N GLY A 154 5.07 -6.98 17.95
CA GLY A 154 5.39 -7.53 16.65
C GLY A 154 4.80 -6.76 15.47
N SER A 155 4.13 -5.62 15.71
CA SER A 155 3.66 -4.70 14.66
C SER A 155 4.24 -3.29 14.83
N GLY A 156 4.09 -2.43 13.82
CA GLY A 156 4.55 -1.06 13.84
C GLY A 156 6.01 -0.86 13.45
N ALA A 157 6.59 0.30 13.78
CA ALA A 157 7.88 0.79 13.27
C ALA A 157 9.07 -0.15 13.55
N GLY A 158 9.00 -0.96 14.61
CA GLY A 158 10.02 -1.96 14.96
C GLY A 158 10.16 -3.10 13.95
N LEU A 159 9.26 -3.22 12.96
CA LEU A 159 9.39 -4.12 11.81
C LEU A 159 10.48 -3.68 10.83
N SER A 160 10.77 -2.39 10.80
CA SER A 160 11.76 -1.84 9.85
C SER A 160 13.17 -2.17 10.31
N ASN A 161 13.94 -2.79 9.42
CA ASN A 161 15.33 -3.17 9.72
C ASN A 161 16.19 -1.90 9.92
N PRO A 162 16.88 -1.73 11.08
CA PRO A 162 17.71 -0.56 11.35
C PRO A 162 18.79 -0.32 10.29
N LEU A 163 19.37 -1.38 9.73
CA LEU A 163 20.40 -1.25 8.67
C LEU A 163 19.78 -0.69 7.37
N LEU A 164 18.55 -1.07 7.02
CA LEU A 164 17.84 -0.44 5.90
C LEU A 164 17.60 1.05 6.17
N ILE A 165 17.20 1.41 7.39
CA ILE A 165 16.99 2.82 7.78
C ILE A 165 18.29 3.63 7.65
N GLU A 166 19.44 3.08 8.05
CA GLU A 166 20.74 3.71 7.86
C GLU A 166 21.07 3.92 6.38
N GLN A 167 20.84 2.92 5.52
CA GLN A 167 21.06 3.04 4.08
C GLN A 167 20.13 4.08 3.43
N LEU A 168 18.87 4.14 3.86
CA LEU A 168 17.91 5.16 3.41
C LEU A 168 18.35 6.57 3.81
N LYS A 169 18.80 6.78 5.06
CA LYS A 169 19.34 8.06 5.53
C LYS A 169 20.59 8.48 4.75
N ALA A 170 21.44 7.50 4.42
CA ALA A 170 22.64 7.72 3.61
C ALA A 170 22.33 7.93 2.11
N LYS A 171 21.07 7.81 1.67
CA LYS A 171 20.65 7.84 0.26
C LYS A 171 21.43 6.85 -0.62
N ASN A 172 21.76 5.66 -0.07
CA ASN A 172 22.54 4.65 -0.77
C ASN A 172 21.70 3.94 -1.83
N ALA A 173 21.97 4.22 -3.11
CA ALA A 173 21.32 3.60 -4.27
C ALA A 173 22.04 2.34 -4.77
N GLY A 174 23.15 1.93 -4.15
CA GLY A 174 23.99 0.83 -4.57
C GLY A 174 23.44 -0.56 -4.24
N ILE A 175 24.29 -1.58 -4.46
CA ILE A 175 24.06 -2.99 -4.12
C ILE A 175 25.19 -3.54 -3.23
N ASP A 176 25.99 -2.67 -2.66
CA ASP A 176 27.14 -2.97 -1.80
C ASP A 176 26.73 -3.51 -0.41
N SER A 177 25.44 -3.48 -0.09
CA SER A 177 24.86 -4.07 1.10
C SER A 177 23.51 -4.73 0.77
N PRO A 178 23.16 -5.86 1.42
CA PRO A 178 21.84 -6.48 1.29
C PRO A 178 20.71 -5.59 1.87
N PHE A 179 21.07 -4.55 2.62
CA PHE A 179 20.15 -3.62 3.28
C PHE A 179 19.97 -2.31 2.52
N THR A 180 20.56 -2.14 1.32
CA THR A 180 20.20 -0.98 0.47
C THR A 180 18.77 -1.11 -0.02
N VAL A 181 18.14 0.02 -0.34
CA VAL A 181 16.77 0.00 -0.88
C VAL A 181 16.71 -0.83 -2.18
N ARG A 182 17.71 -0.72 -3.06
CA ARG A 182 17.79 -1.52 -4.29
C ARG A 182 17.80 -3.01 -4.01
N SER A 183 18.62 -3.46 -3.07
CA SER A 183 18.69 -4.86 -2.67
C SER A 183 17.37 -5.36 -2.06
N ALA A 184 16.74 -4.53 -1.21
CA ALA A 184 15.45 -4.85 -0.61
C ALA A 184 14.34 -4.96 -1.66
N LEU A 185 14.29 -4.06 -2.65
CA LEU A 185 13.32 -4.09 -3.74
C LEU A 185 13.48 -5.35 -4.60
N ARG A 186 14.72 -5.71 -4.96
CA ARG A 186 15.02 -6.92 -5.73
C ARG A 186 14.64 -8.19 -4.98
N LEU A 187 14.81 -8.22 -3.66
CA LEU A 187 14.56 -9.40 -2.85
C LEU A 187 13.08 -9.59 -2.49
N LEU A 188 12.40 -8.49 -2.10
CA LEU A 188 11.09 -8.55 -1.46
C LEU A 188 9.94 -8.09 -2.38
N VAL A 189 10.24 -7.24 -3.36
CA VAL A 189 9.20 -6.59 -4.18
C VAL A 189 9.13 -7.20 -5.58
N TRP A 190 10.27 -7.29 -6.26
CA TRP A 190 10.35 -7.91 -7.57
C TRP A 190 10.81 -9.34 -7.42
N LYS A 191 10.06 -10.27 -8.00
CA LYS A 191 10.47 -11.68 -7.95
C LYS A 191 11.76 -11.88 -8.75
N PRO A 192 12.87 -12.34 -8.13
CA PRO A 192 14.08 -12.66 -8.89
C PRO A 192 13.82 -13.69 -9.99
N PRO A 193 14.43 -13.59 -11.19
CA PRO A 193 15.47 -12.63 -11.57
C PRO A 193 14.95 -11.33 -12.20
N VAL A 194 13.68 -10.99 -12.06
CA VAL A 194 13.08 -9.79 -12.68
C VAL A 194 13.71 -8.52 -12.12
N ILE A 195 14.19 -7.66 -13.01
CA ILE A 195 14.65 -6.30 -12.72
C ILE A 195 13.91 -5.38 -13.68
N PRO A 196 13.07 -4.44 -13.21
CA PRO A 196 12.38 -3.49 -14.07
C PRO A 196 13.37 -2.63 -14.87
N GLU A 197 13.02 -2.29 -16.11
CA GLU A 197 13.86 -1.45 -16.97
C GLU A 197 14.20 -0.11 -16.34
N ARG A 198 13.24 0.50 -15.61
CA ARG A 198 13.40 1.77 -14.91
C ARG A 198 13.81 1.61 -13.43
N GLU A 199 14.52 0.53 -13.08
CA GLU A 199 14.94 0.30 -11.69
C GLU A 199 15.59 1.53 -11.04
N ASP A 200 16.47 2.23 -11.77
CA ASP A 200 17.16 3.41 -11.25
C ASP A 200 16.19 4.53 -10.88
N ALA A 201 15.12 4.73 -11.64
CA ALA A 201 14.07 5.69 -11.34
C ALA A 201 13.30 5.30 -10.08
N PHE A 202 12.95 4.01 -9.94
CA PHE A 202 12.23 3.50 -8.77
C PHE A 202 13.08 3.57 -7.50
N VAL A 203 14.36 3.22 -7.58
CA VAL A 203 15.31 3.36 -6.45
C VAL A 203 15.46 4.83 -6.04
N ALA A 204 15.65 5.74 -7.00
CA ALA A 204 15.76 7.15 -6.70
C ALA A 204 14.49 7.71 -6.06
N ALA A 205 13.31 7.33 -6.57
CA ALA A 205 12.02 7.69 -6.00
C ALA A 205 11.84 7.17 -4.56
N SER A 206 12.27 5.93 -4.30
CA SER A 206 12.26 5.37 -2.94
C SER A 206 13.17 6.14 -1.98
N LEU A 207 14.29 6.66 -2.47
CA LEU A 207 15.22 7.47 -1.68
C LEU A 207 14.71 8.91 -1.42
N GLU A 208 13.63 9.36 -2.06
CA GLU A 208 12.96 10.63 -1.73
C GLU A 208 12.14 10.55 -0.43
N MET A 209 11.99 9.36 0.16
CA MET A 209 11.25 9.18 1.40
C MET A 209 11.84 9.95 2.57
N GLN A 210 10.96 10.49 3.40
CA GLN A 210 11.32 11.16 4.65
C GLN A 210 11.54 10.10 5.73
N VAL A 211 12.78 10.01 6.24
CA VAL A 211 13.17 9.00 7.23
C VAL A 211 13.28 9.63 8.61
N GLY A 212 12.41 9.20 9.54
CA GLY A 212 12.35 9.72 10.90
C GLY A 212 11.25 9.09 11.74
N GLU A 213 11.23 9.47 13.02
CA GLU A 213 10.26 8.96 13.99
C GLU A 213 8.82 9.48 13.72
N ASP A 214 8.65 10.58 13.02
CA ASP A 214 7.37 11.17 12.70
C ASP A 214 6.93 10.95 11.23
N SER A 215 7.68 10.14 10.49
CA SER A 215 7.42 9.83 9.08
C SER A 215 7.62 8.34 8.78
N TYR A 216 8.77 7.92 8.24
CA TYR A 216 9.10 6.52 8.01
C TYR A 216 10.35 6.12 8.81
N PRO A 217 10.33 5.04 9.56
CA PRO A 217 9.22 4.11 9.80
C PRO A 217 8.21 4.60 10.84
N GLY A 218 8.59 5.53 11.70
CA GLY A 218 7.88 5.96 12.89
C GLY A 218 8.69 5.74 14.16
N ASP A 219 8.11 6.11 15.30
CA ASP A 219 8.67 5.88 16.63
C ASP A 219 8.51 4.42 17.07
N VAL A 220 9.54 3.86 17.71
CA VAL A 220 9.54 2.49 18.22
C VAL A 220 9.29 2.52 19.73
N VAL A 221 8.34 1.73 20.21
CA VAL A 221 8.02 1.58 21.62
C VAL A 221 8.39 0.16 22.06
N GLU A 222 9.04 0.02 23.22
CA GLU A 222 9.37 -1.28 23.81
C GLU A 222 8.13 -2.04 24.27
N SER A 223 8.17 -3.38 24.16
CA SER A 223 7.16 -4.31 24.67
C SER A 223 7.79 -5.39 25.53
N PRO A 224 7.11 -5.82 26.62
CA PRO A 224 7.53 -7.00 27.38
C PRO A 224 7.32 -8.30 26.56
N ASN A 225 6.42 -8.27 25.59
CA ASN A 225 6.10 -9.41 24.75
C ASN A 225 7.07 -9.53 23.58
N TRP A 226 7.40 -10.76 23.16
CA TRP A 226 8.18 -10.98 21.96
C TRP A 226 7.45 -10.38 20.73
N PRO A 227 8.13 -9.75 19.79
CA PRO A 227 9.59 -9.58 19.61
C PRO A 227 10.17 -8.30 20.25
N HIS A 228 9.62 -7.85 21.37
CA HIS A 228 10.06 -6.75 22.24
C HIS A 228 9.90 -5.34 21.67
N PHE A 229 9.02 -5.17 20.70
CA PHE A 229 8.57 -3.87 20.23
C PHE A 229 7.07 -3.88 19.92
N LYS A 230 6.46 -2.71 19.97
CA LYS A 230 5.05 -2.46 19.68
C LYS A 230 4.88 -1.12 18.98
N PRO A 231 3.69 -0.85 18.39
CA PRO A 231 3.47 0.39 17.65
C PRO A 231 3.51 1.62 18.55
N GLY A 232 4.20 2.64 18.06
CA GLY A 232 4.22 3.98 18.62
C GLY A 232 3.06 4.83 18.12
N ARG A 233 3.25 6.15 18.20
CA ARG A 233 2.24 7.14 17.83
C ARG A 233 2.41 7.68 16.41
N TRP A 234 3.61 7.77 15.92
CA TRP A 234 3.95 8.48 14.70
C TRP A 234 4.46 7.55 13.60
N GLY A 235 4.28 7.96 12.36
CA GLY A 235 4.92 7.36 11.20
C GLY A 235 4.12 6.29 10.49
N SER A 236 4.52 6.05 9.24
CA SER A 236 3.75 5.27 8.28
C SER A 236 3.64 3.77 8.62
N ILE A 237 4.66 3.18 9.26
CA ILE A 237 4.62 1.76 9.62
C ILE A 237 3.80 1.54 10.89
N ASN A 238 3.79 2.48 11.82
CA ASN A 238 2.86 2.46 12.95
C ASN A 238 1.41 2.60 12.50
N ALA A 239 1.14 3.43 11.50
CA ALA A 239 -0.20 3.59 10.92
C ALA A 239 -0.75 2.30 10.28
N LEU A 240 0.13 1.37 9.85
CA LEU A 240 -0.22 0.03 9.38
C LEU A 240 -0.44 -0.99 10.51
N SER A 241 -0.18 -0.63 11.77
CA SER A 241 -0.38 -1.58 12.87
C SER A 241 -1.85 -1.92 13.05
N PRO A 242 -2.21 -3.18 13.34
CA PRO A 242 -3.56 -3.59 13.73
C PRO A 242 -4.15 -2.75 14.87
N LYS A 243 -3.31 -2.18 15.72
CA LYS A 243 -3.71 -1.26 16.80
C LYS A 243 -4.42 -0.01 16.29
N HIS A 244 -4.03 0.49 15.13
CA HIS A 244 -4.44 1.79 14.61
C HIS A 244 -5.29 1.69 13.35
N ILE A 245 -5.28 0.54 12.69
CA ILE A 245 -6.11 0.29 11.50
C ILE A 245 -7.59 0.40 11.89
N ARG A 246 -8.38 1.02 11.00
CA ARG A 246 -9.83 0.99 11.08
C ARG A 246 -10.33 -0.45 11.01
N ASP A 247 -11.34 -0.79 11.81
CA ASP A 247 -11.97 -2.12 11.69
C ASP A 247 -12.39 -2.39 10.24
N PRO A 248 -11.82 -3.38 9.57
CA PRO A 248 -12.13 -3.65 8.16
C PRO A 248 -13.58 -4.10 7.95
N LYS A 249 -14.26 -4.60 8.98
CA LYS A 249 -15.68 -4.95 8.90
C LYS A 249 -16.59 -3.72 8.69
N ALA A 250 -16.09 -2.50 8.90
CA ALA A 250 -16.84 -1.28 8.61
C ALA A 250 -17.25 -1.15 7.14
N ILE A 251 -16.53 -1.78 6.19
CA ILE A 251 -16.93 -1.81 4.77
C ILE A 251 -18.23 -2.58 4.52
N LEU A 252 -18.61 -3.48 5.43
CA LEU A 252 -19.83 -4.28 5.30
C LEU A 252 -21.10 -3.43 5.47
N ASP A 253 -20.99 -2.36 6.27
CA ASP A 253 -22.09 -1.43 6.55
C ASP A 253 -22.03 -0.16 5.68
N ALA A 254 -21.01 -0.05 4.83
CA ALA A 254 -20.83 1.11 3.95
C ALA A 254 -22.04 1.30 3.01
N PRO A 255 -22.52 2.55 2.81
CA PRO A 255 -23.73 2.82 2.04
C PRO A 255 -23.58 2.47 0.55
N ASN A 256 -22.37 2.57 0.02
CA ASN A 256 -22.02 2.16 -1.33
C ASN A 256 -21.04 0.98 -1.25
N LYS A 257 -21.22 0.02 -2.16
CA LYS A 257 -20.35 -1.17 -2.25
C LYS A 257 -19.70 -1.24 -3.63
N PRO A 258 -18.62 -0.45 -3.85
CA PRO A 258 -17.92 -0.45 -5.14
C PRO A 258 -17.38 -1.85 -5.45
N PRO A 259 -17.47 -2.31 -6.72
CA PRO A 259 -16.87 -3.58 -7.13
C PRO A 259 -15.35 -3.55 -6.91
N VAL A 260 -14.80 -4.67 -6.42
CA VAL A 260 -13.38 -4.81 -6.07
C VAL A 260 -12.70 -5.76 -7.04
N LEU A 261 -11.58 -5.34 -7.63
CA LEU A 261 -10.63 -6.22 -8.31
C LEU A 261 -9.40 -6.37 -7.41
N TRP A 262 -9.11 -7.60 -6.98
CA TRP A 262 -7.93 -7.94 -6.21
C TRP A 262 -6.92 -8.69 -7.07
N VAL A 263 -5.78 -8.06 -7.39
CA VAL A 263 -4.69 -8.63 -8.19
C VAL A 263 -3.49 -8.86 -7.28
N ARG A 264 -2.96 -10.09 -7.26
CA ARG A 264 -1.75 -10.44 -6.48
C ARG A 264 -0.86 -11.40 -7.24
N GLY A 265 0.43 -11.39 -6.93
CA GLY A 265 1.37 -12.42 -7.39
C GLY A 265 1.28 -13.69 -6.53
N ASP A 266 1.48 -14.87 -7.14
CA ASP A 266 1.55 -16.15 -6.42
C ASP A 266 2.85 -16.34 -5.64
N ALA A 267 3.90 -15.57 -5.99
CA ALA A 267 5.21 -15.58 -5.35
C ALA A 267 5.49 -14.29 -4.57
N ASP A 268 4.43 -13.55 -4.16
CA ASP A 268 4.57 -12.40 -3.27
C ASP A 268 5.07 -12.85 -1.89
N VAL A 269 6.24 -12.33 -1.49
CA VAL A 269 6.83 -12.59 -0.16
C VAL A 269 6.70 -11.40 0.78
N ALA A 270 6.24 -10.25 0.28
CA ALA A 270 6.05 -9.05 1.09
C ALA A 270 4.68 -9.06 1.78
N VAL A 271 3.63 -9.48 1.08
CA VAL A 271 2.27 -9.68 1.63
C VAL A 271 1.83 -11.11 1.33
N ALA A 272 2.03 -11.99 2.28
CA ALA A 272 1.76 -13.41 2.16
C ALA A 272 1.27 -13.97 3.50
N ASP A 273 0.74 -15.18 3.48
CA ASP A 273 0.55 -15.95 4.70
C ASP A 273 1.94 -16.38 5.20
N GLY A 274 2.47 -15.67 6.19
CA GLY A 274 3.87 -15.79 6.61
C GLY A 274 4.84 -14.94 5.76
N ALA A 275 4.60 -13.63 5.67
CA ALA A 275 5.44 -12.70 4.95
C ALA A 275 6.91 -12.73 5.41
N ALA A 276 7.84 -12.46 4.49
CA ALA A 276 9.29 -12.53 4.75
C ALA A 276 9.80 -11.56 5.85
N SER A 277 9.07 -10.46 6.09
CA SER A 277 9.35 -9.49 7.15
C SER A 277 8.58 -9.73 8.45
N ASP A 278 7.71 -10.74 8.49
CA ASP A 278 6.97 -11.09 9.70
C ASP A 278 7.95 -11.62 10.77
N PRO A 279 7.92 -11.10 12.01
CA PRO A 279 8.78 -11.56 13.08
C PRO A 279 8.74 -13.08 13.29
N ALA A 280 7.55 -13.70 13.18
CA ALA A 280 7.41 -15.15 13.35
C ALA A 280 8.09 -15.93 12.22
N THR A 281 7.97 -15.46 10.97
CA THR A 281 8.67 -16.04 9.82
C THR A 281 10.19 -15.94 10.01
N LEU A 282 10.69 -14.77 10.43
CA LEU A 282 12.11 -14.57 10.74
C LEU A 282 12.55 -15.43 11.92
N GLY A 283 11.70 -15.61 12.94
CA GLY A 283 11.95 -16.48 14.07
C GLY A 283 12.08 -17.95 13.68
N ALA A 284 11.15 -18.45 12.85
CA ALA A 284 11.17 -19.82 12.33
C ALA A 284 12.41 -20.10 11.47
N MET A 285 12.96 -19.08 10.80
CA MET A 285 14.21 -19.16 10.04
C MET A 285 15.46 -19.01 10.92
N GLY A 286 15.31 -18.77 12.22
CA GLY A 286 16.43 -18.53 13.15
C GLY A 286 17.08 -17.14 13.01
N LEU A 287 16.47 -16.24 12.25
CA LEU A 287 16.97 -14.87 12.01
C LEU A 287 16.53 -13.88 13.10
N LYS A 288 15.50 -14.22 13.90
CA LYS A 288 15.04 -13.43 15.03
C LYS A 288 15.07 -14.29 16.31
N PRO A 289 15.99 -14.03 17.25
CA PRO A 289 16.15 -14.83 18.46
C PRO A 289 14.93 -14.80 19.38
N GLY A 290 14.78 -15.87 20.19
CA GLY A 290 13.79 -15.93 21.25
C GLY A 290 12.36 -16.15 20.78
N TRP A 291 12.15 -16.56 19.53
CA TRP A 291 10.80 -16.89 19.04
C TRP A 291 10.16 -18.01 19.85
N PRO A 292 8.95 -17.79 20.42
CA PRO A 292 8.33 -18.76 21.33
C PRO A 292 7.67 -19.93 20.60
N GLY A 293 7.65 -19.93 19.27
CA GLY A 293 7.01 -20.95 18.45
C GLY A 293 5.65 -20.52 17.85
N PRO A 294 5.15 -21.31 16.88
CA PRO A 294 3.97 -20.93 16.11
C PRO A 294 2.66 -21.01 16.91
N GLU A 295 2.63 -21.67 18.05
CA GLU A 295 1.44 -21.73 18.91
C GLU A 295 1.25 -20.42 19.69
N GLU A 296 2.35 -19.79 20.12
CA GLU A 296 2.32 -18.57 20.92
C GLU A 296 2.40 -17.31 20.03
N HIS A 297 3.21 -17.38 18.98
CA HIS A 297 3.39 -16.25 18.05
C HIS A 297 3.45 -16.76 16.60
N PRO A 298 2.30 -17.06 16.00
CA PRO A 298 2.21 -17.46 14.59
C PRO A 298 2.48 -16.29 13.64
N ALA A 299 2.84 -16.62 12.39
CA ALA A 299 2.88 -15.63 11.33
C ALA A 299 1.46 -15.20 10.92
N GLN A 300 1.31 -13.93 10.54
CA GLN A 300 0.03 -13.38 10.12
C GLN A 300 -0.43 -13.97 8.78
N PRO A 301 -1.69 -14.47 8.66
CA PRO A 301 -2.23 -15.00 7.41
C PRO A 301 -2.84 -13.87 6.56
N MET A 302 -2.01 -12.98 5.99
CA MET A 302 -2.47 -11.73 5.36
C MET A 302 -3.33 -11.96 4.12
N VAL A 303 -3.02 -12.96 3.30
CA VAL A 303 -3.83 -13.35 2.12
C VAL A 303 -5.15 -13.95 2.57
N GLY A 304 -5.12 -14.84 3.58
CA GLY A 304 -6.30 -15.40 4.20
C GLY A 304 -7.23 -14.33 4.78
N GLN A 305 -6.66 -13.32 5.46
CA GLN A 305 -7.39 -12.17 6.02
C GLN A 305 -8.06 -11.32 4.94
N THR A 306 -7.35 -11.06 3.84
CA THR A 306 -7.90 -10.30 2.71
C THR A 306 -9.09 -11.03 2.10
N ARG A 307 -8.96 -12.34 1.88
CA ARG A 307 -10.05 -13.18 1.34
C ARG A 307 -11.23 -13.22 2.28
N TYR A 308 -10.99 -13.44 3.57
CA TYR A 308 -12.05 -13.45 4.60
C TYR A 308 -12.90 -12.17 4.59
N ILE A 309 -12.27 -11.00 4.54
CA ILE A 309 -13.01 -9.72 4.50
C ILE A 309 -13.75 -9.54 3.16
N LEU A 310 -13.17 -9.95 2.04
CA LEU A 310 -13.82 -9.84 0.73
C LEU A 310 -14.99 -10.82 0.60
N ASP A 311 -14.91 -12.02 1.20
CA ASP A 311 -16.01 -12.97 1.26
C ASP A 311 -17.18 -12.38 2.06
N LEU A 312 -16.93 -11.83 3.25
CA LEU A 312 -17.94 -11.12 4.04
C LEU A 312 -18.51 -9.90 3.28
N TYR A 313 -17.67 -9.17 2.54
CA TYR A 313 -18.11 -8.05 1.70
C TYR A 313 -19.08 -8.52 0.61
N ALA A 314 -18.81 -9.64 -0.03
CA ALA A 314 -19.70 -10.23 -1.03
C ALA A 314 -21.03 -10.70 -0.39
N GLU A 315 -20.99 -11.33 0.78
CA GLU A 315 -22.18 -11.71 1.55
C GLU A 315 -23.04 -10.49 1.93
N ALA A 316 -22.40 -9.35 2.18
CA ALA A 316 -23.06 -8.07 2.46
C ALA A 316 -23.57 -7.32 1.20
N GLY A 317 -23.51 -7.95 0.02
CA GLY A 317 -24.02 -7.41 -1.25
C GLY A 317 -23.00 -6.64 -2.09
N GLY A 318 -21.72 -6.63 -1.73
CA GLY A 318 -20.62 -6.18 -2.58
C GLY A 318 -20.24 -7.25 -3.62
N THR A 319 -19.25 -6.94 -4.45
CA THR A 319 -18.70 -7.91 -5.41
C THR A 319 -17.19 -7.80 -5.43
N TYR A 320 -16.50 -8.92 -5.61
CA TYR A 320 -15.06 -8.89 -5.88
C TYR A 320 -14.63 -10.00 -6.84
N GLU A 321 -13.48 -9.78 -7.46
CA GLU A 321 -12.76 -10.76 -8.28
C GLU A 321 -11.33 -10.84 -7.77
N GLU A 322 -10.83 -12.05 -7.47
CA GLU A 322 -9.42 -12.32 -7.16
C GLU A 322 -8.72 -12.81 -8.42
N VAL A 323 -7.65 -12.12 -8.84
CA VAL A 323 -6.77 -12.53 -9.93
C VAL A 323 -5.39 -12.83 -9.37
N VAL A 324 -4.98 -14.09 -9.48
CA VAL A 324 -3.65 -14.56 -9.07
C VAL A 324 -2.75 -14.63 -10.29
N VAL A 325 -1.75 -13.76 -10.34
CA VAL A 325 -0.78 -13.68 -11.43
C VAL A 325 0.35 -14.68 -11.16
N ALA A 326 0.52 -15.63 -12.07
CA ALA A 326 1.51 -16.70 -11.92
C ALA A 326 2.95 -16.18 -12.09
N ASP A 327 3.87 -16.75 -11.31
CA ASP A 327 5.30 -16.41 -11.34
C ASP A 327 5.55 -14.90 -11.17
N CYS A 328 4.82 -14.29 -10.22
CA CYS A 328 4.79 -12.85 -10.00
C CYS A 328 5.04 -12.52 -8.53
N GLY A 329 5.86 -11.48 -8.27
CA GLY A 329 6.13 -10.94 -6.93
C GLY A 329 5.06 -9.98 -6.44
N HIS A 330 5.47 -9.08 -5.54
CA HIS A 330 4.57 -8.15 -4.83
C HIS A 330 3.88 -7.12 -5.73
N VAL A 331 4.49 -6.74 -6.86
CA VAL A 331 3.99 -5.65 -7.73
C VAL A 331 3.69 -6.18 -9.14
N PRO A 332 2.49 -6.77 -9.37
CA PRO A 332 2.09 -7.29 -10.68
C PRO A 332 2.16 -6.26 -11.80
N SER A 333 1.83 -4.99 -11.52
CA SER A 333 1.90 -3.89 -12.51
C SER A 333 3.29 -3.64 -13.09
N MET A 334 4.36 -4.05 -12.39
CA MET A 334 5.75 -3.91 -12.85
C MET A 334 6.34 -5.21 -13.37
N THR A 335 5.99 -6.35 -12.73
CA THR A 335 6.61 -7.64 -13.05
C THR A 335 5.89 -8.39 -14.15
N LYS A 336 4.60 -8.13 -14.35
CA LYS A 336 3.73 -8.70 -15.39
C LYS A 336 2.76 -7.62 -15.91
N PRO A 337 3.28 -6.51 -16.48
CA PRO A 337 2.47 -5.34 -16.81
C PRO A 337 1.34 -5.65 -17.82
N ASP A 338 1.59 -6.49 -18.82
CA ASP A 338 0.57 -6.84 -19.82
C ASP A 338 -0.61 -7.57 -19.19
N GLU A 339 -0.33 -8.54 -18.30
CA GLU A 339 -1.38 -9.29 -17.60
C GLU A 339 -2.13 -8.42 -16.62
N PHE A 340 -1.43 -7.60 -15.85
CA PHE A 340 -2.04 -6.63 -14.94
C PHE A 340 -2.93 -5.65 -15.70
N ASN A 341 -2.41 -4.99 -16.73
CA ASN A 341 -3.15 -3.99 -17.50
C ASN A 341 -4.38 -4.59 -18.19
N ARG A 342 -4.30 -5.82 -18.70
CA ARG A 342 -5.45 -6.50 -19.30
C ARG A 342 -6.64 -6.63 -18.35
N VAL A 343 -6.40 -7.11 -17.12
CA VAL A 343 -7.49 -7.30 -16.13
C VAL A 343 -7.93 -5.98 -15.52
N PHE A 344 -6.99 -5.09 -15.23
CA PHE A 344 -7.24 -3.76 -14.67
C PHE A 344 -8.07 -2.88 -15.63
N HIS A 345 -7.68 -2.79 -16.90
CA HIS A 345 -8.43 -2.00 -17.88
C HIS A 345 -9.83 -2.56 -18.15
N ALA A 346 -10.00 -3.89 -18.13
CA ALA A 346 -11.32 -4.51 -18.23
C ALA A 346 -12.22 -4.11 -17.05
N HIS A 347 -11.67 -4.16 -15.83
CA HIS A 347 -12.36 -3.74 -14.61
C HIS A 347 -12.75 -2.25 -14.65
N LEU A 348 -11.82 -1.35 -15.03
CA LEU A 348 -12.11 0.07 -15.17
C LEU A 348 -13.27 0.33 -16.14
N LYS A 349 -13.22 -0.26 -17.34
CA LYS A 349 -14.23 -0.07 -18.37
C LYS A 349 -15.61 -0.57 -17.93
N SER A 350 -15.69 -1.73 -17.30
CA SER A 350 -16.97 -2.30 -16.84
C SER A 350 -17.62 -1.46 -15.73
N THR A 351 -16.81 -0.89 -14.84
CA THR A 351 -17.31 -0.18 -13.64
C THR A 351 -17.64 1.29 -13.91
N THR A 352 -16.95 1.95 -14.84
CA THR A 352 -17.21 3.34 -15.19
C THR A 352 -18.39 3.51 -16.17
N GLN A 353 -18.63 2.54 -17.06
CA GLN A 353 -19.81 2.56 -17.94
C GLN A 353 -21.12 2.34 -17.18
N ALA A 354 -21.12 1.56 -16.12
CA ALA A 354 -22.30 1.33 -15.27
C ALA A 354 -22.68 2.58 -14.45
N GLY A 355 -21.72 3.41 -14.06
CA GLY A 355 -21.95 4.65 -13.29
C GLY A 355 -22.54 5.81 -14.12
N GLY A 356 -22.45 5.76 -15.44
CA GLY A 356 -23.00 6.79 -16.33
C GLY A 356 -24.48 6.61 -16.73
N GLN A 357 -25.14 5.56 -16.24
CA GLN A 357 -26.55 5.24 -16.56
C GLN A 357 -27.52 5.41 -15.38
N GLN A 358 -27.07 6.02 -14.26
CA GLN A 358 -27.94 6.30 -13.11
C GLN A 358 -28.27 7.78 -12.97
#